data_285836b33d23b2dcaadd20a33647fc15
#
_entry.id   285836b33d23b2dcaadd20a33647fc15
#
_cell.length_a   1.000
_cell.length_b   1.000
_cell.length_c   1.000
_cell.angle_alpha   90.00
_cell.angle_beta   90.00
_cell.angle_gamma   90.00
#
_symmetry.space_group_name_H-M   'P 1'
#
loop_
_entity.id
_entity.type
_entity.pdbx_description
1 polymer ?
#
loop_
_entity_poly.entity_id
_entity_poly.type
_entity_poly.pdbx_seq_one_letter_code
_entity_poly.pdbx_strand_id
1 'polypeptide(L)'
;MNILGISAFYHDSAACMVQDGEIVSAAQEERFSRKKHDFSFPKNAINYCLQESGLKAKDLDFIAFYDKPFLKFERILETYLAYAPLGIRSFIKAIPLWIKQKLWMKEFIQKELDFEGKIIFPEHHESHAASAFFPSPFQESAFLTIDGVGEWTTTSYGIGKDNKIDILAEIHFPHSLGLLYSAFTYYTGFKVNSGEYKLMGLAPYGEPRYKDLILSELIDLKEDGSFKINMKYFNYCTGLRMINKRFERLFDGPPRRSESRFTQHHMDLARSIQEVTEEVMLRMARHIHKETGHRYLCLAGGVALNCVGNGRILREGPFEDIWIQPAAGDAGGALGAALFVWYQYLGNRRVTDGKKDLQQGSYLGPRFENGYIADYLKRNNIPYAVVSDEDTPERIADLIADQKVIGWFQGRMEFGPRALGSRSIIGDARSPKMQEIMNLKIKFRESFRPFAPSVLKERVSDLFEIDRESPYMLLVAPVRKEIRREMSEQENRLFGINKLNVVRSSIPAVTHIDYSARIQTVDKEYNPLYYKMIEKFDEKYGCPVIINTSFNVRGEPIVCTPEDSYLCFMRTNMDYLIMGNFLIEKKEQKPLDKDIDWLRKFELD
;
A
#
# COMPACT_ATOMS: atom_id res chain seq x y z
N MET A 1 -22.44 17.83 -8.74
CA MET A 1 -22.01 18.22 -7.37
C MET A 1 -20.57 17.79 -7.20
N ASN A 2 -19.72 18.71 -6.76
CA ASN A 2 -18.27 18.56 -6.72
C ASN A 2 -17.77 18.49 -5.28
N ILE A 3 -17.17 17.38 -4.88
CA ILE A 3 -16.71 17.13 -3.51
C ILE A 3 -15.22 16.83 -3.54
N LEU A 4 -14.42 17.64 -2.85
CA LEU A 4 -13.00 17.43 -2.68
C LEU A 4 -12.73 16.77 -1.32
N GLY A 5 -12.20 15.56 -1.32
CA GLY A 5 -11.72 14.88 -0.12
C GLY A 5 -10.24 15.13 0.10
N ILE A 6 -9.85 15.31 1.37
CA ILE A 6 -8.48 15.64 1.79
C ILE A 6 -8.09 14.77 2.98
N SER A 7 -6.91 14.14 2.91
CA SER A 7 -6.18 13.58 4.06
C SER A 7 -4.86 14.29 4.24
N ALA A 8 -4.48 14.65 5.47
CA ALA A 8 -3.25 15.40 5.74
C ALA A 8 -2.80 15.36 7.21
N PHE A 9 -1.54 15.75 7.45
CA PHE A 9 -0.92 16.04 8.75
C PHE A 9 -0.61 14.86 9.67
N TYR A 10 -0.70 13.62 9.15
CA TYR A 10 -0.24 12.44 9.87
C TYR A 10 0.82 11.66 9.05
N HIS A 11 0.40 10.97 8.00
CA HIS A 11 1.26 10.40 6.94
C HIS A 11 0.43 10.27 5.66
N ASP A 12 1.09 10.06 4.50
CA ASP A 12 0.47 9.76 3.21
C ASP A 12 -0.66 10.73 2.82
N SER A 13 -0.40 12.04 2.90
CA SER A 13 -1.38 13.05 2.51
C SER A 13 -1.83 12.86 1.07
N ALA A 14 -3.14 13.08 0.84
CA ALA A 14 -3.76 12.84 -0.46
C ALA A 14 -4.97 13.76 -0.70
N ALA A 15 -5.38 13.84 -1.95
CA ALA A 15 -6.64 14.46 -2.37
C ALA A 15 -7.41 13.52 -3.31
N CYS A 16 -8.73 13.64 -3.29
CA CYS A 16 -9.64 12.93 -4.17
C CYS A 16 -10.79 13.84 -4.61
N MET A 17 -11.13 13.82 -5.90
CA MET A 17 -12.29 14.50 -6.45
C MET A 17 -13.40 13.52 -6.77
N VAL A 18 -14.58 13.79 -6.21
CA VAL A 18 -15.82 13.08 -6.53
C VAL A 18 -16.80 14.05 -7.17
N GLN A 19 -17.29 13.71 -8.37
CA GLN A 19 -18.29 14.48 -9.11
C GLN A 19 -19.53 13.61 -9.32
N ASP A 20 -20.67 14.04 -8.81
CA ASP A 20 -21.96 13.32 -8.89
C ASP A 20 -21.88 11.84 -8.51
N GLY A 21 -20.99 11.52 -7.55
CA GLY A 21 -20.75 10.17 -7.04
C GLY A 21 -19.67 9.38 -7.77
N GLU A 22 -19.15 9.89 -8.89
CA GLU A 22 -18.03 9.28 -9.62
C GLU A 22 -16.68 9.74 -9.07
N ILE A 23 -15.75 8.81 -8.92
CA ILE A 23 -14.37 9.08 -8.51
C ILE A 23 -13.59 9.53 -9.76
N VAL A 24 -13.41 10.85 -9.94
CA VAL A 24 -12.79 11.42 -11.14
C VAL A 24 -11.26 11.34 -11.09
N SER A 25 -10.69 11.69 -9.94
CA SER A 25 -9.24 11.72 -9.74
C SER A 25 -8.86 11.59 -8.28
N ALA A 26 -7.70 10.99 -8.03
CA ALA A 26 -7.10 10.93 -6.72
C ALA A 26 -5.57 10.81 -6.82
N ALA A 27 -4.85 11.47 -5.92
CA ALA A 27 -3.39 11.39 -5.87
C ALA A 27 -2.85 11.63 -4.47
N GLN A 28 -1.71 10.99 -4.17
CA GLN A 28 -0.93 11.24 -2.96
C GLN A 28 0.03 12.42 -3.20
N GLU A 29 0.22 13.27 -2.19
CA GLU A 29 1.13 14.43 -2.27
C GLU A 29 2.58 14.03 -2.53
N GLU A 30 3.03 12.91 -1.99
CA GLU A 30 4.39 12.39 -2.17
C GLU A 30 4.78 12.19 -3.64
N ARG A 31 3.78 11.96 -4.53
CA ARG A 31 4.01 11.77 -5.97
C ARG A 31 4.54 13.02 -6.64
N PHE A 32 4.14 14.18 -6.13
CA PHE A 32 4.52 15.50 -6.64
C PHE A 32 5.69 16.10 -5.86
N SER A 33 5.63 16.05 -4.53
CA SER A 33 6.67 16.62 -3.64
C SER A 33 7.98 15.83 -3.65
N ARG A 34 7.95 14.58 -4.12
CA ARG A 34 9.04 13.60 -4.10
C ARG A 34 9.57 13.29 -2.70
N LYS A 35 8.76 13.55 -1.67
CA LYS A 35 9.04 13.18 -0.27
C LYS A 35 8.17 11.99 0.11
N LYS A 36 8.80 10.84 0.38
CA LYS A 36 8.06 9.63 0.74
C LYS A 36 7.29 9.82 2.05
N HIS A 37 6.02 9.37 2.06
CA HIS A 37 5.08 9.56 3.17
C HIS A 37 4.91 11.04 3.56
N ASP A 38 4.86 11.93 2.57
CA ASP A 38 4.64 13.35 2.82
C ASP A 38 3.32 13.55 3.58
N PHE A 39 3.43 14.20 4.73
CA PHE A 39 2.31 14.50 5.62
C PHE A 39 1.83 15.95 5.53
N SER A 40 2.46 16.77 4.68
CA SER A 40 2.11 18.16 4.50
C SER A 40 0.68 18.32 3.92
N PHE A 41 0.12 19.52 3.98
CA PHE A 41 -1.13 19.80 3.28
C PHE A 41 -0.96 19.52 1.77
N PRO A 42 -1.85 18.71 1.14
CA PRO A 42 -1.61 18.14 -0.19
C PRO A 42 -1.93 19.12 -1.33
N LYS A 43 -1.23 20.25 -1.37
CA LYS A 43 -1.46 21.33 -2.37
C LYS A 43 -1.35 20.86 -3.81
N ASN A 44 -0.34 20.03 -4.10
CA ASN A 44 -0.11 19.57 -5.48
C ASN A 44 -1.17 18.53 -5.87
N ALA A 45 -1.53 17.61 -4.97
CA ALA A 45 -2.58 16.63 -5.21
C ALA A 45 -3.95 17.30 -5.39
N ILE A 46 -4.26 18.33 -4.58
CA ILE A 46 -5.49 19.15 -4.74
C ILE A 46 -5.49 19.86 -6.08
N ASN A 47 -4.41 20.53 -6.46
CA ASN A 47 -4.30 21.22 -7.74
C ASN A 47 -4.48 20.25 -8.92
N TYR A 48 -3.87 19.06 -8.83
CA TYR A 48 -4.08 18.01 -9.82
C TYR A 48 -5.55 17.61 -9.92
N CYS A 49 -6.21 17.32 -8.79
CA CYS A 49 -7.61 16.92 -8.78
C CYS A 49 -8.53 18.00 -9.37
N LEU A 50 -8.30 19.26 -9.04
CA LEU A 50 -9.04 20.38 -9.61
C LEU A 50 -8.81 20.54 -11.13
N GLN A 51 -7.55 20.45 -11.58
CA GLN A 51 -7.20 20.53 -13.01
C GLN A 51 -7.81 19.39 -13.83
N GLU A 52 -7.71 18.16 -13.35
CA GLU A 52 -8.26 16.96 -14.02
C GLU A 52 -9.78 17.04 -14.15
N SER A 53 -10.45 17.67 -13.18
CA SER A 53 -11.90 17.88 -13.18
C SER A 53 -12.34 19.13 -13.94
N GLY A 54 -11.41 19.96 -14.41
CA GLY A 54 -11.72 21.24 -15.05
C GLY A 54 -12.31 22.30 -14.11
N LEU A 55 -12.08 22.18 -12.78
CA LEU A 55 -12.68 23.00 -11.74
C LEU A 55 -11.65 23.92 -11.07
N LYS A 56 -12.18 24.94 -10.39
CA LYS A 56 -11.46 25.77 -9.42
C LYS A 56 -12.05 25.51 -8.02
N ALA A 57 -11.33 25.86 -6.97
CA ALA A 57 -11.80 25.66 -5.60
C ALA A 57 -13.17 26.29 -5.32
N LYS A 58 -13.49 27.43 -5.91
CA LYS A 58 -14.81 28.10 -5.80
C LYS A 58 -15.97 27.33 -6.43
N ASP A 59 -15.68 26.36 -7.32
CA ASP A 59 -16.69 25.55 -8.00
C ASP A 59 -17.02 24.26 -7.22
N LEU A 60 -16.39 24.08 -6.05
CA LEU A 60 -16.67 22.98 -5.13
C LEU A 60 -17.93 23.25 -4.32
N ASP A 61 -18.77 22.23 -4.16
CA ASP A 61 -19.93 22.28 -3.27
C ASP A 61 -19.55 21.93 -1.83
N PHE A 62 -18.64 20.96 -1.65
CA PHE A 62 -18.15 20.53 -0.35
C PHE A 62 -16.65 20.22 -0.37
N ILE A 63 -16.04 20.43 0.79
CA ILE A 63 -14.74 19.82 1.12
C ILE A 63 -14.98 18.82 2.26
N ALA A 64 -14.35 17.65 2.16
CA ALA A 64 -14.36 16.64 3.21
C ALA A 64 -12.93 16.42 3.73
N PHE A 65 -12.74 16.52 5.03
CA PHE A 65 -11.45 16.24 5.67
C PHE A 65 -11.55 14.95 6.49
N TYR A 66 -10.64 14.04 6.36
CA TYR A 66 -10.72 12.62 6.70
C TYR A 66 -10.74 12.28 8.21
N ASP A 67 -10.60 13.27 9.12
CA ASP A 67 -10.66 13.07 10.56
C ASP A 67 -11.26 14.28 11.29
N LYS A 68 -11.55 14.10 12.60
CA LYS A 68 -12.05 15.16 13.50
C LYS A 68 -10.92 15.67 14.39
N PRO A 69 -10.29 16.82 14.07
CA PRO A 69 -9.13 17.33 14.80
C PRO A 69 -9.35 17.54 16.30
N PHE A 70 -10.57 17.97 16.71
CA PHE A 70 -10.89 18.19 18.13
C PHE A 70 -10.88 16.90 18.94
N LEU A 71 -11.50 15.82 18.44
CA LEU A 71 -11.50 14.51 19.11
C LEU A 71 -10.09 13.93 19.20
N LYS A 72 -9.29 14.10 18.14
CA LYS A 72 -7.89 13.68 18.13
C LYS A 72 -7.04 14.44 19.16
N PHE A 73 -7.31 15.73 19.33
CA PHE A 73 -6.65 16.55 20.36
C PHE A 73 -7.07 16.14 21.78
N GLU A 74 -8.36 15.88 21.99
CA GLU A 74 -8.90 15.36 23.26
C GLU A 74 -8.17 14.08 23.67
N ARG A 75 -8.09 13.07 22.79
CA ARG A 75 -7.33 11.85 23.05
C ARG A 75 -5.88 12.13 23.47
N ILE A 76 -5.19 13.05 22.77
CA ILE A 76 -3.81 13.40 23.09
C ILE A 76 -3.71 13.99 24.48
N LEU A 77 -4.60 14.93 24.85
CA LEU A 77 -4.62 15.53 26.18
C LEU A 77 -4.92 14.50 27.27
N GLU A 78 -5.96 13.69 27.11
CA GLU A 78 -6.32 12.64 28.07
C GLU A 78 -5.20 11.63 28.25
N THR A 79 -4.55 11.23 27.16
CA THR A 79 -3.39 10.31 27.23
C THR A 79 -2.27 10.93 28.08
N TYR A 80 -1.91 12.19 27.86
CA TYR A 80 -0.86 12.82 28.67
C TYR A 80 -1.26 13.00 30.13
N LEU A 81 -2.53 13.32 30.41
CA LEU A 81 -3.04 13.42 31.78
C LEU A 81 -3.02 12.05 32.49
N ALA A 82 -3.46 10.99 31.82
CA ALA A 82 -3.50 9.64 32.39
C ALA A 82 -2.10 9.08 32.74
N TYR A 83 -1.08 9.50 32.03
CA TYR A 83 0.29 9.05 32.26
C TYR A 83 1.18 10.07 32.99
N ALA A 84 0.64 11.24 33.41
CA ALA A 84 1.42 12.27 34.11
C ALA A 84 2.15 11.73 35.36
N PRO A 85 3.42 12.15 35.63
CA PRO A 85 4.23 13.14 34.92
C PRO A 85 5.05 12.58 33.74
N LEU A 86 4.84 11.34 33.35
CA LEU A 86 5.51 10.73 32.21
C LEU A 86 5.10 11.46 30.91
N GLY A 87 6.04 11.57 29.95
CA GLY A 87 5.74 12.16 28.65
C GLY A 87 5.80 13.69 28.59
N ILE A 88 6.19 14.40 29.66
CA ILE A 88 6.26 15.88 29.66
C ILE A 88 7.07 16.46 28.49
N ARG A 89 8.15 15.78 28.05
CA ARG A 89 8.97 16.24 26.93
C ARG A 89 8.24 16.16 25.59
N SER A 90 7.47 15.10 25.37
CA SER A 90 6.65 14.95 24.16
C SER A 90 5.43 15.88 24.18
N PHE A 91 4.83 16.09 25.36
CA PHE A 91 3.75 17.07 25.58
C PHE A 91 4.18 18.49 25.16
N ILE A 92 5.31 18.98 25.69
CA ILE A 92 5.82 20.32 25.37
C ILE A 92 6.07 20.49 23.86
N LYS A 93 6.42 19.44 23.14
CA LYS A 93 6.59 19.48 21.69
C LYS A 93 5.27 19.44 20.92
N ALA A 94 4.34 18.58 21.34
CA ALA A 94 3.12 18.31 20.59
C ALA A 94 2.05 19.42 20.78
N ILE A 95 1.78 19.82 22.00
CA ILE A 95 0.65 20.72 22.33
C ILE A 95 0.72 22.07 21.63
N PRO A 96 1.86 22.78 21.58
CA PRO A 96 1.93 24.06 20.87
C PRO A 96 1.60 23.95 19.38
N LEU A 97 1.98 22.86 18.73
CA LEU A 97 1.64 22.60 17.32
C LEU A 97 0.14 22.40 17.13
N TRP A 98 -0.50 21.65 18.03
CA TRP A 98 -1.93 21.42 17.99
C TRP A 98 -2.73 22.70 18.20
N ILE A 99 -2.44 23.46 19.25
CA ILE A 99 -3.15 24.70 19.58
C ILE A 99 -2.97 25.77 18.49
N LYS A 100 -1.77 25.88 17.91
CA LYS A 100 -1.47 26.93 16.92
C LYS A 100 -2.00 26.61 15.52
N GLN A 101 -2.12 25.35 15.15
CA GLN A 101 -2.37 24.97 13.75
C GLN A 101 -3.49 23.95 13.59
N LYS A 102 -3.38 22.79 14.25
CA LYS A 102 -4.24 21.63 13.92
C LYS A 102 -5.69 21.78 14.40
N LEU A 103 -5.94 22.51 15.46
CA LEU A 103 -7.31 22.80 15.93
C LEU A 103 -8.07 23.74 15.01
N TRP A 104 -7.38 24.54 14.22
CA TRP A 104 -7.96 25.53 13.30
C TRP A 104 -8.02 24.99 11.86
N MET A 105 -8.29 23.70 11.71
CA MET A 105 -8.23 23.02 10.42
C MET A 105 -9.26 23.59 9.42
N LYS A 106 -10.44 23.93 9.88
CA LYS A 106 -11.47 24.54 9.04
C LYS A 106 -10.99 25.86 8.44
N GLU A 107 -10.53 26.77 9.28
CA GLU A 107 -10.03 28.10 8.88
C GLU A 107 -8.77 27.96 8.02
N PHE A 108 -7.93 26.98 8.34
CA PHE A 108 -6.73 26.70 7.56
C PHE A 108 -7.08 26.25 6.13
N ILE A 109 -8.00 25.29 5.96
CA ILE A 109 -8.45 24.81 4.65
C ILE A 109 -9.13 25.95 3.87
N GLN A 110 -10.02 26.71 4.52
CA GLN A 110 -10.70 27.86 3.91
C GLN A 110 -9.70 28.86 3.34
N LYS A 111 -8.67 29.21 4.12
CA LYS A 111 -7.62 30.15 3.71
C LYS A 111 -6.73 29.62 2.60
N GLU A 112 -6.30 28.33 2.68
CA GLU A 112 -5.38 27.75 1.69
C GLU A 112 -6.04 27.57 0.32
N LEU A 113 -7.37 27.35 0.28
CA LEU A 113 -8.10 27.10 -0.95
C LEU A 113 -9.01 28.26 -1.39
N ASP A 114 -9.05 29.36 -0.64
CA ASP A 114 -9.98 30.48 -0.85
C ASP A 114 -11.44 29.98 -1.01
N PHE A 115 -11.87 29.13 -0.03
CA PHE A 115 -13.15 28.42 -0.07
C PHE A 115 -14.05 28.82 1.10
N GLU A 116 -15.26 29.32 0.77
CA GLU A 116 -16.25 29.77 1.78
C GLU A 116 -17.38 28.75 2.03
N GLY A 117 -17.37 27.61 1.32
CA GLY A 117 -18.41 26.59 1.41
C GLY A 117 -18.31 25.70 2.65
N LYS A 118 -19.09 24.64 2.65
CA LYS A 118 -19.15 23.69 3.78
C LYS A 118 -17.96 22.74 3.77
N ILE A 119 -17.31 22.59 4.94
CA ILE A 119 -16.28 21.57 5.20
C ILE A 119 -16.86 20.55 6.16
N ILE A 120 -16.86 19.28 5.79
CA ILE A 120 -17.37 18.15 6.58
C ILE A 120 -16.19 17.35 7.12
N PHE A 121 -16.30 16.91 8.36
CA PHE A 121 -15.28 16.13 9.08
C PHE A 121 -15.90 14.80 9.53
N PRO A 122 -15.90 13.74 8.72
CA PRO A 122 -16.18 12.39 9.17
C PRO A 122 -15.15 11.97 10.24
N GLU A 123 -15.45 10.95 11.03
CA GLU A 123 -14.44 10.30 11.85
C GLU A 123 -13.46 9.52 10.99
N HIS A 124 -12.25 9.34 11.49
CA HIS A 124 -11.18 8.66 10.76
C HIS A 124 -11.60 7.24 10.32
N HIS A 125 -12.20 6.48 11.22
CA HIS A 125 -12.67 5.13 10.89
C HIS A 125 -13.94 5.12 10.04
N GLU A 126 -14.79 6.18 10.09
CA GLU A 126 -15.86 6.38 9.09
C GLU A 126 -15.26 6.62 7.70
N SER A 127 -14.20 7.43 7.61
CA SER A 127 -13.49 7.65 6.33
C SER A 127 -12.88 6.37 5.78
N HIS A 128 -12.28 5.52 6.62
CA HIS A 128 -11.79 4.22 6.21
C HIS A 128 -12.92 3.29 5.76
N ALA A 129 -13.99 3.16 6.53
CA ALA A 129 -15.15 2.32 6.18
C ALA A 129 -15.80 2.77 4.87
N ALA A 130 -15.99 4.09 4.70
CA ALA A 130 -16.51 4.69 3.48
C ALA A 130 -15.61 4.42 2.27
N SER A 131 -14.28 4.50 2.44
CA SER A 131 -13.30 4.22 1.38
C SER A 131 -13.32 2.76 0.92
N ALA A 132 -13.69 1.83 1.82
CA ALA A 132 -13.79 0.42 1.49
C ALA A 132 -15.18 0.06 0.96
N PHE A 133 -16.25 0.44 1.63
CA PHE A 133 -17.59 -0.02 1.27
C PHE A 133 -18.13 0.66 0.02
N PHE A 134 -18.10 1.99 -0.06
CA PHE A 134 -18.80 2.68 -1.15
C PHE A 134 -18.25 2.39 -2.56
N PRO A 135 -16.92 2.27 -2.79
CA PRO A 135 -16.44 1.87 -4.12
C PRO A 135 -16.48 0.36 -4.37
N SER A 136 -16.74 -0.48 -3.36
CA SER A 136 -16.78 -1.94 -3.54
C SER A 136 -17.90 -2.38 -4.48
N PRO A 137 -17.83 -3.57 -5.08
CA PRO A 137 -18.91 -4.09 -5.92
C PRO A 137 -20.14 -4.55 -5.12
N PHE A 138 -20.05 -4.63 -3.78
CA PHE A 138 -21.09 -5.22 -2.95
C PHE A 138 -22.21 -4.23 -2.61
N GLN A 139 -23.47 -4.56 -2.84
CA GLN A 139 -24.62 -3.73 -2.46
C GLN A 139 -24.75 -3.65 -0.94
N GLU A 140 -24.44 -4.75 -0.25
CA GLU A 140 -24.34 -4.84 1.19
C GLU A 140 -23.16 -5.72 1.60
N SER A 141 -22.46 -5.38 2.67
CA SER A 141 -21.33 -6.14 3.20
C SER A 141 -21.07 -5.80 4.66
N ALA A 142 -20.40 -6.67 5.38
CA ALA A 142 -19.67 -6.25 6.56
C ALA A 142 -18.43 -5.44 6.15
N PHE A 143 -17.89 -4.63 7.05
CA PHE A 143 -16.57 -4.04 6.90
C PHE A 143 -15.75 -4.19 8.18
N LEU A 144 -14.44 -4.22 8.00
CA LEU A 144 -13.45 -4.23 9.09
C LEU A 144 -12.35 -3.22 8.76
N THR A 145 -12.15 -2.26 9.65
CA THR A 145 -11.07 -1.29 9.54
C THR A 145 -10.06 -1.51 10.67
N ILE A 146 -8.79 -1.70 10.34
CA ILE A 146 -7.71 -1.90 11.32
C ILE A 146 -6.57 -0.96 10.99
N ASP A 147 -6.28 -0.06 11.92
CA ASP A 147 -5.27 0.97 11.70
C ASP A 147 -4.31 1.12 12.90
N GLY A 148 -3.38 2.07 12.81
CA GLY A 148 -2.54 2.49 13.93
C GLY A 148 -3.38 3.20 14.98
N VAL A 149 -3.92 4.36 14.65
CA VAL A 149 -4.85 5.12 15.51
C VAL A 149 -5.52 6.26 14.74
N GLY A 150 -6.85 6.33 14.83
CA GLY A 150 -7.66 7.47 14.41
C GLY A 150 -7.76 8.56 15.48
N GLU A 151 -8.95 9.00 15.80
CA GLU A 151 -9.20 9.85 16.98
C GLU A 151 -8.96 9.03 18.25
N TRP A 152 -9.84 8.10 18.56
CA TRP A 152 -9.72 7.11 19.61
C TRP A 152 -9.65 5.69 19.05
N THR A 153 -10.40 5.42 18.01
CA THR A 153 -10.57 4.11 17.40
C THR A 153 -9.29 3.65 16.72
N THR A 154 -8.91 2.39 16.93
CA THR A 154 -7.79 1.69 16.31
C THR A 154 -8.25 0.54 15.42
N THR A 155 -9.44 0.01 15.73
CA THR A 155 -10.10 -1.04 14.97
C THR A 155 -11.60 -0.81 15.08
N SER A 156 -12.32 -0.90 13.97
CA SER A 156 -13.77 -0.91 13.98
C SER A 156 -14.32 -1.93 13.00
N TYR A 157 -15.51 -2.44 13.29
CA TYR A 157 -16.28 -3.19 12.31
C TYR A 157 -17.74 -2.73 12.30
N GLY A 158 -18.40 -2.99 11.19
CA GLY A 158 -19.79 -2.64 11.01
C GLY A 158 -20.37 -3.20 9.74
N ILE A 159 -21.46 -2.63 9.32
CA ILE A 159 -22.18 -2.99 8.11
C ILE A 159 -22.30 -1.81 7.16
N GLY A 160 -22.16 -2.10 5.88
CA GLY A 160 -22.49 -1.19 4.80
C GLY A 160 -23.71 -1.73 4.05
N LYS A 161 -24.71 -0.88 3.85
CA LYS A 161 -25.90 -1.23 3.09
C LYS A 161 -26.40 -0.04 2.30
N ASP A 162 -26.60 -0.25 1.00
CA ASP A 162 -27.02 0.81 0.07
C ASP A 162 -26.07 2.02 0.14
N ASN A 163 -26.53 3.16 0.62
CA ASN A 163 -25.74 4.38 0.79
C ASN A 163 -25.39 4.69 2.25
N LYS A 164 -25.43 3.69 3.14
CA LYS A 164 -25.19 3.82 4.57
C LYS A 164 -24.06 2.93 5.04
N ILE A 165 -23.31 3.42 6.01
CA ILE A 165 -22.37 2.65 6.83
C ILE A 165 -22.72 2.86 8.30
N ASP A 166 -22.76 1.76 9.05
CA ASP A 166 -23.05 1.78 10.49
C ASP A 166 -21.93 1.03 11.23
N ILE A 167 -21.19 1.71 12.10
CA ILE A 167 -20.16 1.11 12.96
C ILE A 167 -20.87 0.42 14.12
N LEU A 168 -20.57 -0.86 14.33
CA LEU A 168 -21.20 -1.69 15.37
C LEU A 168 -20.33 -1.84 16.61
N ALA A 169 -19.01 -1.91 16.45
CA ALA A 169 -18.09 -2.01 17.58
C ALA A 169 -16.71 -1.47 17.24
N GLU A 170 -15.98 -1.10 18.29
CA GLU A 170 -14.67 -0.47 18.20
C GLU A 170 -13.71 -0.95 19.28
N ILE A 171 -12.43 -0.97 18.94
CA ILE A 171 -11.32 -1.05 19.90
C ILE A 171 -10.63 0.30 19.90
N HIS A 172 -10.39 0.83 21.09
CA HIS A 172 -9.83 2.16 21.27
C HIS A 172 -8.34 2.12 21.67
N PHE A 173 -7.66 3.21 21.36
CA PHE A 173 -6.32 3.51 21.84
C PHE A 173 -6.28 3.42 23.39
N PRO A 174 -5.24 2.82 23.99
CA PRO A 174 -3.95 2.46 23.37
C PRO A 174 -3.88 1.04 22.79
N HIS A 175 -4.98 0.31 22.73
CA HIS A 175 -5.03 -1.06 22.23
C HIS A 175 -5.13 -1.04 20.71
N SER A 176 -4.01 -1.30 20.01
CA SER A 176 -3.92 -1.24 18.56
C SER A 176 -3.07 -2.38 18.00
N LEU A 177 -3.64 -3.12 17.04
CA LEU A 177 -2.91 -4.15 16.30
C LEU A 177 -1.85 -3.53 15.38
N GLY A 178 -2.16 -2.40 14.76
CA GLY A 178 -1.22 -1.66 13.92
C GLY A 178 -0.01 -1.17 14.71
N LEU A 179 -0.22 -0.58 15.91
CA LEU A 179 0.88 -0.14 16.77
C LEU A 179 1.67 -1.31 17.36
N LEU A 180 1.02 -2.45 17.64
CA LEU A 180 1.72 -3.67 18.05
C LEU A 180 2.66 -4.15 16.93
N TYR A 181 2.17 -4.24 15.69
CA TYR A 181 2.98 -4.62 14.53
C TYR A 181 4.13 -3.62 14.30
N SER A 182 3.85 -2.32 14.41
CA SER A 182 4.86 -1.26 14.30
C SER A 182 5.91 -1.30 15.41
N ALA A 183 5.57 -1.79 16.61
CA ALA A 183 6.56 -1.99 17.67
C ALA A 183 7.59 -3.07 17.30
N PHE A 184 7.17 -4.15 16.65
CA PHE A 184 8.08 -5.17 16.12
C PHE A 184 8.84 -4.67 14.88
N THR A 185 8.20 -3.86 14.02
CA THR A 185 8.87 -3.15 12.92
C THR A 185 10.03 -2.30 13.45
N TYR A 186 9.79 -1.50 14.49
CA TYR A 186 10.81 -0.73 15.19
C TYR A 186 11.90 -1.61 15.81
N TYR A 187 11.51 -2.69 16.50
CA TYR A 187 12.47 -3.57 17.18
C TYR A 187 13.39 -4.31 16.21
N THR A 188 12.87 -4.70 15.05
CA THR A 188 13.67 -5.31 13.97
C THR A 188 14.48 -4.27 13.16
N GLY A 189 14.48 -2.99 13.57
CA GLY A 189 15.31 -1.92 13.01
C GLY A 189 14.82 -1.36 11.69
N PHE A 190 13.54 -1.51 11.40
CA PHE A 190 12.87 -0.85 10.28
C PHE A 190 12.19 0.46 10.73
N LYS A 191 12.01 1.39 9.80
CA LYS A 191 11.31 2.66 10.06
C LYS A 191 9.81 2.40 10.17
N VAL A 192 9.20 2.84 11.27
CA VAL A 192 7.73 2.76 11.49
C VAL A 192 6.99 3.59 10.43
N ASN A 193 5.78 3.17 10.06
CA ASN A 193 4.92 3.70 8.99
C ASN A 193 5.48 3.50 7.57
N SER A 194 6.57 2.75 7.44
CA SER A 194 7.23 2.54 6.16
C SER A 194 7.88 1.16 6.05
N GLY A 195 8.18 0.51 7.17
CA GLY A 195 8.88 -0.77 7.22
C GLY A 195 8.01 -1.99 7.51
N GLU A 196 6.72 -1.82 7.76
CA GLU A 196 5.79 -2.90 8.09
C GLU A 196 5.75 -3.97 6.99
N TYR A 197 5.75 -3.56 5.72
CA TYR A 197 5.80 -4.50 4.60
C TYR A 197 7.16 -5.21 4.46
N LYS A 198 8.25 -4.64 5.02
CA LYS A 198 9.56 -5.31 5.08
C LYS A 198 9.54 -6.41 6.15
N LEU A 199 8.95 -6.12 7.29
CA LEU A 199 8.75 -7.09 8.37
C LEU A 199 7.89 -8.26 7.88
N MET A 200 6.78 -7.98 7.17
CA MET A 200 5.93 -8.99 6.53
C MET A 200 6.73 -9.86 5.53
N GLY A 201 7.58 -9.24 4.70
CA GLY A 201 8.45 -9.95 3.75
C GLY A 201 9.59 -10.74 4.40
N LEU A 202 9.99 -10.40 5.63
CA LEU A 202 11.01 -11.11 6.41
C LEU A 202 10.42 -12.34 7.14
N ALA A 203 9.13 -12.31 7.46
CA ALA A 203 8.46 -13.34 8.25
C ALA A 203 8.63 -14.78 7.74
N PRO A 204 8.54 -15.09 6.44
CA PRO A 204 8.71 -16.45 5.94
C PRO A 204 10.10 -17.07 6.19
N TYR A 205 11.12 -16.26 6.46
CA TYR A 205 12.48 -16.74 6.77
C TYR A 205 12.66 -17.23 8.20
N GLY A 206 11.68 -16.95 9.10
CA GLY A 206 11.70 -17.32 10.50
C GLY A 206 10.73 -18.45 10.86
N GLU A 207 10.82 -18.85 12.12
CA GLU A 207 9.89 -19.77 12.79
C GLU A 207 9.09 -19.00 13.84
N PRO A 208 7.84 -19.41 14.18
CA PRO A 208 6.99 -18.66 15.12
C PRO A 208 7.33 -18.92 16.59
N ARG A 209 8.62 -18.91 16.93
CA ARG A 209 9.15 -19.28 18.28
C ARG A 209 8.64 -18.39 19.40
N TYR A 210 8.27 -17.15 19.09
CA TYR A 210 7.82 -16.16 20.07
C TYR A 210 6.30 -15.95 20.06
N LYS A 211 5.53 -16.73 19.28
CA LYS A 211 4.09 -16.56 19.15
C LYS A 211 3.38 -16.67 20.50
N ASP A 212 3.64 -17.75 21.24
CA ASP A 212 3.01 -17.99 22.55
C ASP A 212 3.43 -16.94 23.58
N LEU A 213 4.69 -16.49 23.53
CA LEU A 213 5.19 -15.42 24.39
C LEU A 213 4.49 -14.08 24.09
N ILE A 214 4.26 -13.77 22.83
CA ILE A 214 3.51 -12.56 22.42
C ILE A 214 2.07 -12.64 22.93
N LEU A 215 1.40 -13.79 22.75
CA LEU A 215 0.02 -14.01 23.16
C LEU A 215 -0.15 -14.00 24.69
N SER A 216 0.84 -14.48 25.44
CA SER A 216 0.76 -14.52 26.91
C SER A 216 1.17 -13.21 27.59
N GLU A 217 2.15 -12.49 27.03
CA GLU A 217 2.76 -11.33 27.69
C GLU A 217 2.33 -9.98 27.10
N LEU A 218 2.12 -9.88 25.78
CA LEU A 218 1.91 -8.61 25.11
C LEU A 218 0.45 -8.33 24.73
N ILE A 219 -0.35 -9.35 24.42
CA ILE A 219 -1.72 -9.19 23.94
C ILE A 219 -2.66 -10.21 24.60
N ASP A 220 -3.67 -9.73 25.28
CA ASP A 220 -4.79 -10.56 25.77
C ASP A 220 -5.83 -10.66 24.64
N LEU A 221 -5.75 -11.74 23.84
CA LEU A 221 -6.58 -11.99 22.67
C LEU A 221 -7.78 -12.87 23.03
N LYS A 222 -8.99 -12.40 22.74
CA LYS A 222 -10.25 -13.11 22.97
C LYS A 222 -10.66 -13.97 21.76
N GLU A 223 -11.66 -14.81 21.95
CA GLU A 223 -12.20 -15.69 20.89
C GLU A 223 -12.84 -14.92 19.74
N ASP A 224 -13.47 -13.78 20.04
CA ASP A 224 -14.09 -12.87 19.07
C ASP A 224 -13.07 -12.01 18.31
N GLY A 225 -11.78 -12.14 18.62
CA GLY A 225 -10.72 -11.34 18.03
C GLY A 225 -10.49 -10.00 18.72
N SER A 226 -11.33 -9.60 19.68
CA SER A 226 -11.05 -8.43 20.51
C SER A 226 -9.82 -8.65 21.37
N PHE A 227 -9.11 -7.57 21.70
CA PHE A 227 -7.85 -7.71 22.44
C PHE A 227 -7.54 -6.50 23.32
N LYS A 228 -6.67 -6.74 24.29
CA LYS A 228 -6.01 -5.69 25.08
C LYS A 228 -4.50 -5.84 25.01
N ILE A 229 -3.81 -4.72 24.74
CA ILE A 229 -2.34 -4.68 24.74
C ILE A 229 -1.85 -4.43 26.18
N ASN A 230 -0.85 -5.17 26.60
CA ASN A 230 -0.21 -4.99 27.91
C ASN A 230 0.77 -3.81 27.85
N MET A 231 0.30 -2.63 28.21
CA MET A 231 1.03 -1.37 28.09
C MET A 231 2.32 -1.30 28.92
N LYS A 232 2.58 -2.25 29.83
CA LYS A 232 3.84 -2.28 30.60
C LYS A 232 5.11 -2.43 29.74
N TYR A 233 4.97 -2.88 28.48
CA TYR A 233 6.08 -3.13 27.56
C TYR A 233 6.27 -2.00 26.52
N PHE A 234 5.30 -1.13 26.39
CA PHE A 234 5.26 -0.13 25.31
C PHE A 234 5.45 1.30 25.84
N ASN A 235 5.87 2.19 24.97
CA ASN A 235 6.19 3.58 25.33
C ASN A 235 5.53 4.61 24.40
N TYR A 236 4.73 4.18 23.42
CA TYR A 236 4.17 5.07 22.41
C TYR A 236 3.09 6.02 22.94
N CYS A 237 2.53 5.78 24.14
CA CYS A 237 1.60 6.73 24.77
C CYS A 237 2.29 8.01 25.26
N THR A 238 3.54 7.94 25.67
CA THR A 238 4.22 9.04 26.36
C THR A 238 5.63 9.32 25.87
N GLY A 239 6.25 8.34 25.20
CA GLY A 239 7.64 8.40 24.78
C GLY A 239 7.81 8.73 23.30
N LEU A 240 9.07 8.92 22.91
CA LEU A 240 9.49 9.07 21.52
C LEU A 240 9.96 7.73 20.91
N ARG A 241 9.67 6.61 21.59
CA ARG A 241 10.01 5.25 21.17
C ARG A 241 8.78 4.37 21.28
N MET A 242 8.69 3.36 20.42
CA MET A 242 7.58 2.41 20.44
C MET A 242 7.59 1.51 21.69
N ILE A 243 8.75 1.11 22.13
CA ILE A 243 8.97 0.10 23.18
C ILE A 243 9.84 0.63 24.31
N ASN A 244 9.87 -0.10 25.43
CA ASN A 244 10.70 0.22 26.59
C ASN A 244 11.68 -0.92 26.94
N LYS A 245 12.45 -0.74 28.02
CA LYS A 245 13.44 -1.72 28.48
C LYS A 245 12.87 -3.08 28.90
N ARG A 246 11.59 -3.16 29.28
CA ARG A 246 10.95 -4.44 29.60
C ARG A 246 10.70 -5.26 28.34
N PHE A 247 10.30 -4.61 27.25
CA PHE A 247 10.19 -5.25 25.94
C PHE A 247 11.56 -5.77 25.45
N GLU A 248 12.61 -4.94 25.59
CA GLU A 248 13.97 -5.35 25.22
C GLU A 248 14.44 -6.59 26.00
N ARG A 249 14.10 -6.68 27.31
CA ARG A 249 14.44 -7.86 28.14
C ARG A 249 13.61 -9.08 27.78
N LEU A 250 12.34 -8.90 27.38
CA LEU A 250 11.46 -10.00 26.99
C LEU A 250 11.97 -10.73 25.76
N PHE A 251 12.64 -10.01 24.87
CA PHE A 251 13.20 -10.53 23.61
C PHE A 251 14.74 -10.49 23.56
N ASP A 252 15.39 -10.62 24.72
CA ASP A 252 16.83 -10.85 24.89
C ASP A 252 17.75 -9.82 24.24
N GLY A 253 17.34 -8.55 24.13
CA GLY A 253 18.25 -7.53 23.64
C GLY A 253 17.62 -6.21 23.21
N PRO A 254 18.45 -5.24 22.80
CA PRO A 254 17.97 -3.97 22.27
C PRO A 254 17.46 -4.10 20.84
N PRO A 255 16.71 -3.10 20.33
CA PRO A 255 16.33 -3.04 18.93
C PRO A 255 17.55 -3.17 17.99
N ARG A 256 17.35 -3.90 16.89
CA ARG A 256 18.37 -3.97 15.81
C ARG A 256 18.70 -2.58 15.31
N ARG A 257 19.98 -2.29 15.12
CA ARG A 257 20.40 -1.05 14.45
C ARG A 257 20.01 -1.11 12.98
N SER A 258 19.46 -0.02 12.45
CA SER A 258 19.17 0.09 11.02
C SER A 258 20.40 -0.31 10.18
N GLU A 259 20.17 -0.96 9.03
CA GLU A 259 21.19 -1.45 8.08
C GLU A 259 22.16 -2.52 8.63
N SER A 260 22.05 -2.96 9.88
CA SER A 260 22.83 -4.11 10.37
C SER A 260 22.28 -5.45 9.81
N ARG A 261 23.07 -6.52 9.88
CA ARG A 261 22.67 -7.86 9.40
C ARG A 261 21.50 -8.40 10.21
N PHE A 262 20.58 -9.10 9.54
CA PHE A 262 19.54 -9.89 10.19
C PHE A 262 20.11 -11.17 10.76
N THR A 263 19.65 -11.53 11.94
CA THR A 263 19.90 -12.82 12.57
C THR A 263 18.62 -13.66 12.53
N GLN A 264 18.73 -14.95 12.84
CA GLN A 264 17.56 -15.83 12.94
C GLN A 264 16.53 -15.30 13.95
N HIS A 265 16.99 -14.75 15.07
CA HIS A 265 16.15 -14.11 16.08
C HIS A 265 15.21 -13.04 15.48
N HIS A 266 15.71 -12.17 14.61
CA HIS A 266 14.89 -11.14 13.96
C HIS A 266 13.86 -11.74 12.99
N MET A 267 14.22 -12.81 12.28
CA MET A 267 13.33 -13.53 11.37
C MET A 267 12.22 -14.27 12.17
N ASP A 268 12.58 -14.91 13.28
CA ASP A 268 11.63 -15.60 14.14
C ASP A 268 10.65 -14.64 14.82
N LEU A 269 11.10 -13.44 15.20
CA LEU A 269 10.22 -12.37 15.69
C LEU A 269 9.27 -11.88 14.61
N ALA A 270 9.77 -11.67 13.38
CA ALA A 270 8.95 -11.28 12.26
C ALA A 270 7.86 -12.33 11.95
N ARG A 271 8.21 -13.62 11.96
CA ARG A 271 7.25 -14.71 11.79
C ARG A 271 6.24 -14.76 12.90
N SER A 272 6.68 -14.62 14.15
CA SER A 272 5.82 -14.71 15.31
C SER A 272 4.76 -13.60 15.34
N ILE A 273 5.16 -12.34 15.14
CA ILE A 273 4.19 -11.24 15.11
C ILE A 273 3.26 -11.31 13.89
N GLN A 274 3.76 -11.78 12.74
CA GLN A 274 2.94 -11.98 11.55
C GLN A 274 1.83 -13.00 11.83
N GLU A 275 2.14 -14.15 12.44
CA GLU A 275 1.13 -15.16 12.80
C GLU A 275 0.13 -14.67 13.84
N VAL A 276 0.57 -13.89 14.83
CA VAL A 276 -0.35 -13.27 15.80
C VAL A 276 -1.29 -12.28 15.08
N THR A 277 -0.77 -11.47 14.18
CA THR A 277 -1.58 -10.53 13.40
C THR A 277 -2.63 -11.24 12.55
N GLU A 278 -2.23 -12.29 11.85
CA GLU A 278 -3.12 -13.12 11.04
C GLU A 278 -4.22 -13.80 11.88
N GLU A 279 -3.86 -14.29 13.07
CA GLU A 279 -4.80 -14.91 14.00
C GLU A 279 -5.84 -13.91 14.51
N VAL A 280 -5.42 -12.69 14.88
CA VAL A 280 -6.33 -11.61 15.28
C VAL A 280 -7.31 -11.28 14.15
N MET A 281 -6.78 -11.02 12.94
CA MET A 281 -7.58 -10.67 11.76
C MET A 281 -8.60 -11.78 11.44
N LEU A 282 -8.19 -13.04 11.51
CA LEU A 282 -9.07 -14.18 11.19
C LEU A 282 -10.16 -14.39 12.24
N ARG A 283 -9.85 -14.23 13.54
CA ARG A 283 -10.87 -14.28 14.61
C ARG A 283 -11.89 -13.17 14.45
N MET A 284 -11.44 -11.93 14.19
CA MET A 284 -12.34 -10.81 13.91
C MET A 284 -13.25 -11.11 12.72
N ALA A 285 -12.68 -11.59 11.61
CA ALA A 285 -13.47 -11.93 10.42
C ALA A 285 -14.56 -12.98 10.71
N ARG A 286 -14.23 -14.01 11.49
CA ARG A 286 -15.20 -15.05 11.92
C ARG A 286 -16.29 -14.48 12.84
N HIS A 287 -15.91 -13.64 13.79
CA HIS A 287 -16.85 -12.99 14.69
C HIS A 287 -17.80 -12.06 13.92
N ILE A 288 -17.28 -11.20 13.07
CA ILE A 288 -18.06 -10.26 12.26
C ILE A 288 -19.07 -10.99 11.39
N HIS A 289 -18.67 -12.07 10.73
CA HIS A 289 -19.61 -12.89 9.94
C HIS A 289 -20.72 -13.48 10.81
N LYS A 290 -20.37 -14.01 11.99
CA LYS A 290 -21.34 -14.58 12.95
C LYS A 290 -22.36 -13.54 13.42
N GLU A 291 -21.89 -12.33 13.75
CA GLU A 291 -22.73 -11.25 14.27
C GLU A 291 -23.60 -10.59 13.19
N THR A 292 -23.05 -10.44 11.98
CA THR A 292 -23.72 -9.68 10.91
C THR A 292 -24.47 -10.55 9.90
N GLY A 293 -24.06 -11.80 9.72
CA GLY A 293 -24.61 -12.71 8.71
C GLY A 293 -24.30 -12.29 7.26
N HIS A 294 -23.47 -11.26 7.04
CA HIS A 294 -23.15 -10.80 5.68
C HIS A 294 -22.21 -11.76 4.96
N ARG A 295 -22.43 -11.92 3.65
CA ARG A 295 -21.65 -12.81 2.78
C ARG A 295 -20.30 -12.24 2.38
N TYR A 296 -20.16 -10.92 2.38
CA TYR A 296 -19.00 -10.17 1.86
C TYR A 296 -18.36 -9.32 2.96
N LEU A 297 -17.06 -9.10 2.82
CA LEU A 297 -16.29 -8.25 3.74
C LEU A 297 -15.49 -7.20 2.98
N CYS A 298 -15.60 -5.94 3.40
CA CYS A 298 -14.74 -4.85 2.94
C CYS A 298 -13.66 -4.55 3.98
N LEU A 299 -12.41 -4.29 3.53
CA LEU A 299 -11.26 -4.03 4.39
C LEU A 299 -10.62 -2.67 4.10
N ALA A 300 -10.31 -1.90 5.13
CA ALA A 300 -9.50 -0.68 5.08
C ALA A 300 -8.69 -0.47 6.38
N GLY A 301 -7.97 0.65 6.47
CA GLY A 301 -6.97 0.93 7.50
C GLY A 301 -5.60 0.37 7.13
N GLY A 302 -4.53 0.90 7.72
CA GLY A 302 -3.15 0.55 7.36
C GLY A 302 -2.84 -0.95 7.46
N VAL A 303 -3.47 -1.68 8.39
CA VAL A 303 -3.29 -3.15 8.53
C VAL A 303 -3.92 -3.93 7.37
N ALA A 304 -4.90 -3.40 6.66
CA ALA A 304 -5.44 -4.02 5.44
C ALA A 304 -4.43 -4.08 4.28
N LEU A 305 -3.25 -3.45 4.40
CA LEU A 305 -2.11 -3.66 3.52
C LEU A 305 -1.34 -4.96 3.81
N ASN A 306 -1.69 -5.67 4.89
CA ASN A 306 -1.14 -7.00 5.19
C ASN A 306 -1.76 -8.07 4.28
N CYS A 307 -1.22 -8.16 3.07
CA CYS A 307 -1.74 -9.07 2.03
C CYS A 307 -1.67 -10.56 2.42
N VAL A 308 -0.84 -10.95 3.38
CA VAL A 308 -0.77 -12.31 3.92
C VAL A 308 -2.00 -12.59 4.78
N GLY A 309 -2.31 -11.70 5.72
CA GLY A 309 -3.53 -11.77 6.55
C GLY A 309 -4.80 -11.75 5.70
N ASN A 310 -4.85 -10.88 4.69
CA ASN A 310 -5.98 -10.81 3.75
C ASN A 310 -6.17 -12.14 3.00
N GLY A 311 -5.08 -12.74 2.51
CA GLY A 311 -5.12 -14.03 1.84
C GLY A 311 -5.62 -15.16 2.76
N ARG A 312 -5.30 -15.12 4.06
CA ARG A 312 -5.85 -16.06 5.05
C ARG A 312 -7.33 -15.84 5.32
N ILE A 313 -7.77 -14.58 5.47
CA ILE A 313 -9.21 -14.27 5.61
C ILE A 313 -9.99 -14.84 4.42
N LEU A 314 -9.48 -14.67 3.21
CA LEU A 314 -10.14 -15.18 2.01
C LEU A 314 -10.23 -16.71 1.98
N ARG A 315 -9.16 -17.43 2.33
CA ARG A 315 -9.11 -18.91 2.24
C ARG A 315 -9.68 -19.64 3.45
N GLU A 316 -9.55 -19.06 4.64
CA GLU A 316 -9.85 -19.72 5.92
C GLU A 316 -11.03 -19.05 6.65
N GLY A 317 -11.44 -17.87 6.20
CA GLY A 317 -12.57 -17.12 6.76
C GLY A 317 -13.91 -17.59 6.20
N PRO A 318 -15.01 -17.11 6.77
CA PRO A 318 -16.36 -17.54 6.41
C PRO A 318 -17.00 -16.74 5.26
N PHE A 319 -16.34 -15.67 4.80
CA PHE A 319 -16.88 -14.80 3.76
C PHE A 319 -16.74 -15.41 2.37
N GLU A 320 -17.74 -15.23 1.53
CA GLU A 320 -17.71 -15.71 0.14
C GLU A 320 -16.72 -14.91 -0.70
N ASP A 321 -16.62 -13.62 -0.45
CA ASP A 321 -15.62 -12.75 -1.09
C ASP A 321 -15.24 -11.56 -0.21
N ILE A 322 -14.06 -10.97 -0.51
CA ILE A 322 -13.56 -9.79 0.19
C ILE A 322 -13.12 -8.72 -0.80
N TRP A 323 -13.38 -7.46 -0.47
CA TRP A 323 -12.86 -6.32 -1.22
C TRP A 323 -11.98 -5.47 -0.31
N ILE A 324 -10.81 -5.08 -0.80
CA ILE A 324 -9.81 -4.36 -0.01
C ILE A 324 -9.51 -3.04 -0.69
N GLN A 325 -9.63 -1.92 0.03
CA GLN A 325 -9.28 -0.61 -0.51
C GLN A 325 -7.83 -0.60 -1.01
N PRO A 326 -7.57 -0.29 -2.30
CA PRO A 326 -6.20 -0.23 -2.85
C PRO A 326 -5.28 0.72 -2.12
N ALA A 327 -5.80 1.87 -1.69
CA ALA A 327 -5.11 2.85 -0.85
C ALA A 327 -5.56 2.71 0.62
N ALA A 328 -5.48 1.49 1.19
CA ALA A 328 -6.10 1.17 2.48
C ALA A 328 -5.65 2.02 3.67
N GLY A 329 -4.44 2.61 3.64
CA GLY A 329 -3.98 3.58 4.66
C GLY A 329 -4.64 4.95 4.53
N ASP A 330 -4.07 5.95 5.21
CA ASP A 330 -4.65 7.31 5.33
C ASP A 330 -4.89 8.02 4.00
N ALA A 331 -4.13 7.69 2.95
CA ALA A 331 -4.37 8.24 1.62
C ALA A 331 -5.80 7.96 1.11
N GLY A 332 -6.30 6.74 1.36
CA GLY A 332 -7.69 6.37 1.03
C GLY A 332 -8.73 7.10 1.87
N GLY A 333 -8.35 7.65 3.01
CA GLY A 333 -9.21 8.50 3.83
C GLY A 333 -9.71 9.74 3.07
N ALA A 334 -8.90 10.29 2.14
CA ALA A 334 -9.34 11.37 1.27
C ALA A 334 -10.52 10.94 0.37
N LEU A 335 -10.41 9.79 -0.27
CA LEU A 335 -11.47 9.21 -1.09
C LEU A 335 -12.69 8.85 -0.24
N GLY A 336 -12.46 8.20 0.91
CA GLY A 336 -13.52 7.82 1.82
C GLY A 336 -14.32 9.00 2.37
N ALA A 337 -13.64 10.08 2.77
CA ALA A 337 -14.30 11.30 3.25
C ALA A 337 -15.19 11.93 2.16
N ALA A 338 -14.74 11.99 0.92
CA ALA A 338 -15.54 12.51 -0.19
C ALA A 338 -16.79 11.63 -0.46
N LEU A 339 -16.62 10.30 -0.50
CA LEU A 339 -17.73 9.37 -0.68
C LEU A 339 -18.68 9.36 0.52
N PHE A 340 -18.18 9.52 1.75
CA PHE A 340 -19.01 9.70 2.94
C PHE A 340 -19.95 10.91 2.80
N VAL A 341 -19.42 12.05 2.32
CA VAL A 341 -20.25 13.23 2.07
C VAL A 341 -21.29 12.93 1.00
N TRP A 342 -20.92 12.31 -0.12
CA TRP A 342 -21.86 12.01 -1.19
C TRP A 342 -22.98 11.05 -0.77
N TYR A 343 -22.63 9.91 -0.18
CA TYR A 343 -23.60 8.85 0.14
C TYR A 343 -24.24 9.04 1.53
N GLN A 344 -23.42 9.10 2.58
CA GLN A 344 -23.90 9.08 3.96
C GLN A 344 -24.51 10.42 4.37
N TYR A 345 -23.82 11.55 4.09
CA TYR A 345 -24.24 12.88 4.53
C TYR A 345 -25.37 13.44 3.67
N LEU A 346 -25.25 13.36 2.34
CA LEU A 346 -26.23 13.90 1.39
C LEU A 346 -27.35 12.90 1.06
N GLY A 347 -27.20 11.62 1.38
CA GLY A 347 -28.22 10.60 1.18
C GLY A 347 -28.41 10.18 -0.27
N ASN A 348 -27.45 10.44 -1.16
CA ASN A 348 -27.55 10.04 -2.57
C ASN A 348 -27.60 8.53 -2.73
N ARG A 349 -28.34 8.07 -3.75
CA ARG A 349 -28.49 6.65 -4.02
C ARG A 349 -27.17 6.04 -4.52
N ARG A 350 -26.77 4.92 -3.95
CA ARG A 350 -25.68 4.09 -4.44
C ARG A 350 -26.24 2.99 -5.37
N VAL A 351 -25.59 2.78 -6.50
CA VAL A 351 -25.92 1.73 -7.47
C VAL A 351 -24.63 0.96 -7.75
N THR A 352 -24.69 -0.36 -7.66
CA THR A 352 -23.62 -1.27 -8.05
C THR A 352 -24.20 -2.43 -8.88
N ASP A 353 -23.40 -2.98 -9.79
CA ASP A 353 -23.76 -4.15 -10.59
C ASP A 353 -23.40 -5.48 -9.92
N GLY A 354 -22.79 -5.43 -8.73
CA GLY A 354 -22.35 -6.60 -7.99
C GLY A 354 -21.08 -7.26 -8.55
N LYS A 355 -20.42 -6.67 -9.54
CA LYS A 355 -19.27 -7.25 -10.24
C LYS A 355 -18.06 -6.32 -10.29
N LYS A 356 -18.29 -5.05 -10.69
CA LYS A 356 -17.22 -4.06 -10.86
C LYS A 356 -17.21 -3.10 -9.69
N ASP A 357 -16.02 -2.79 -9.21
CA ASP A 357 -15.85 -1.71 -8.25
C ASP A 357 -15.78 -0.33 -8.93
N LEU A 358 -16.01 0.72 -8.16
CA LEU A 358 -15.93 2.10 -8.64
C LEU A 358 -14.50 2.66 -8.64
N GLN A 359 -13.51 1.87 -8.18
CA GLN A 359 -12.11 2.27 -8.12
C GLN A 359 -11.40 2.19 -9.49
N GLN A 360 -12.00 1.51 -10.47
CA GLN A 360 -11.58 1.47 -11.88
C GLN A 360 -10.09 1.10 -12.06
N GLY A 361 -9.64 0.02 -11.42
CA GLY A 361 -8.23 -0.40 -11.46
C GLY A 361 -7.30 0.52 -10.68
N SER A 362 -7.84 1.52 -9.95
CA SER A 362 -7.10 2.54 -9.18
C SER A 362 -6.25 3.49 -10.03
N TYR A 363 -6.50 3.60 -11.33
CA TYR A 363 -5.81 4.51 -12.26
C TYR A 363 -6.41 5.93 -12.18
N LEU A 364 -6.23 6.60 -11.06
CA LEU A 364 -6.86 7.88 -10.73
C LEU A 364 -5.89 9.08 -10.74
N GLY A 365 -4.58 8.81 -10.85
CA GLY A 365 -3.53 9.82 -10.82
C GLY A 365 -3.17 10.41 -12.17
N PRO A 366 -2.10 11.22 -12.26
CA PRO A 366 -1.72 11.97 -13.45
C PRO A 366 -1.41 11.11 -14.69
N ARG A 367 -1.78 11.63 -15.85
CA ARG A 367 -1.47 11.10 -17.18
C ARG A 367 -0.66 12.13 -17.96
N PHE A 368 0.20 11.65 -18.84
CA PHE A 368 1.00 12.46 -19.74
C PHE A 368 0.81 11.96 -21.18
N GLU A 369 0.38 12.86 -22.06
CA GLU A 369 0.16 12.55 -23.45
C GLU A 369 1.48 12.43 -24.23
N ASN A 370 1.47 11.71 -25.34
CA ASN A 370 2.66 11.50 -26.18
C ASN A 370 3.28 12.83 -26.65
N GLY A 371 2.48 13.88 -26.88
CA GLY A 371 2.99 15.21 -27.22
C GLY A 371 3.90 15.80 -26.15
N TYR A 372 3.47 15.75 -24.88
CA TYR A 372 4.27 16.22 -23.74
C TYR A 372 5.58 15.42 -23.61
N ILE A 373 5.49 14.09 -23.72
CA ILE A 373 6.66 13.20 -23.62
C ILE A 373 7.64 13.51 -24.76
N ALA A 374 7.17 13.64 -25.99
CA ALA A 374 8.02 13.98 -27.15
C ALA A 374 8.75 15.32 -26.99
N ASP A 375 8.04 16.32 -26.49
CA ASP A 375 8.62 17.66 -26.24
C ASP A 375 9.67 17.61 -25.13
N TYR A 376 9.44 16.84 -24.08
CA TYR A 376 10.44 16.61 -23.03
C TYR A 376 11.70 15.93 -23.59
N LEU A 377 11.55 14.83 -24.34
CA LEU A 377 12.67 14.09 -24.93
C LEU A 377 13.48 14.94 -25.89
N LYS A 378 12.82 15.70 -26.77
CA LYS A 378 13.48 16.60 -27.73
C LYS A 378 14.23 17.73 -27.05
N ARG A 379 13.60 18.42 -26.08
CA ARG A 379 14.24 19.54 -25.35
C ARG A 379 15.50 19.12 -24.59
N ASN A 380 15.55 17.87 -24.14
CA ASN A 380 16.68 17.33 -23.40
C ASN A 380 17.66 16.53 -24.27
N ASN A 381 17.48 16.50 -25.60
CA ASN A 381 18.30 15.74 -26.56
C ASN A 381 18.45 14.27 -26.14
N ILE A 382 17.37 13.64 -25.69
CA ILE A 382 17.32 12.24 -25.26
C ILE A 382 17.07 11.37 -26.51
N PRO A 383 17.95 10.44 -26.89
CA PRO A 383 17.74 9.50 -27.98
C PRO A 383 16.59 8.53 -27.66
N TYR A 384 15.73 8.26 -28.63
CA TYR A 384 14.62 7.32 -28.51
C TYR A 384 14.22 6.73 -29.86
N ALA A 385 13.59 5.57 -29.85
CA ALA A 385 12.85 5.01 -30.98
C ALA A 385 11.33 5.21 -30.75
N VAL A 386 10.58 5.43 -31.83
CA VAL A 386 9.12 5.46 -31.78
C VAL A 386 8.59 4.06 -32.06
N VAL A 387 7.70 3.57 -31.18
CA VAL A 387 7.02 2.28 -31.32
C VAL A 387 5.52 2.55 -31.28
N SER A 388 4.75 1.97 -32.19
CA SER A 388 3.31 2.13 -32.20
C SER A 388 2.65 1.43 -31.01
N ASP A 389 1.42 1.83 -30.64
CA ASP A 389 0.64 1.10 -29.60
C ASP A 389 0.35 -0.35 -29.99
N GLU A 390 0.31 -0.64 -31.29
CA GLU A 390 0.09 -1.98 -31.83
C GLU A 390 1.33 -2.86 -31.68
N ASP A 391 2.52 -2.31 -31.90
CA ASP A 391 3.81 -3.03 -31.87
C ASP A 391 4.40 -3.10 -30.46
N THR A 392 4.06 -2.14 -29.60
CA THR A 392 4.60 -2.06 -28.23
C THR A 392 4.44 -3.36 -27.42
N PRO A 393 3.26 -4.03 -27.39
CA PRO A 393 3.08 -5.26 -26.65
C PRO A 393 4.07 -6.37 -27.06
N GLU A 394 4.22 -6.61 -28.35
CA GLU A 394 5.12 -7.64 -28.87
C GLU A 394 6.59 -7.28 -28.64
N ARG A 395 6.96 -6.04 -28.95
CA ARG A 395 8.33 -5.55 -28.74
C ARG A 395 8.78 -5.68 -27.30
N ILE A 396 7.91 -5.31 -26.34
CA ILE A 396 8.26 -5.38 -24.91
C ILE A 396 8.27 -6.84 -24.43
N ALA A 397 7.36 -7.69 -24.90
CA ALA A 397 7.38 -9.12 -24.60
C ALA A 397 8.70 -9.78 -25.03
N ASP A 398 9.21 -9.45 -26.22
CA ASP A 398 10.50 -9.96 -26.70
C ASP A 398 11.66 -9.48 -25.82
N LEU A 399 11.68 -8.22 -25.42
CA LEU A 399 12.71 -7.69 -24.51
C LEU A 399 12.67 -8.37 -23.13
N ILE A 400 11.47 -8.65 -22.59
CA ILE A 400 11.33 -9.40 -21.34
C ILE A 400 11.91 -10.80 -21.49
N ALA A 401 11.59 -11.50 -22.60
CA ALA A 401 12.11 -12.84 -22.88
C ALA A 401 13.64 -12.85 -23.00
N ASP A 402 14.24 -11.78 -23.52
CA ASP A 402 15.67 -11.53 -23.60
C ASP A 402 16.30 -11.13 -22.25
N GLN A 403 15.58 -11.33 -21.14
CA GLN A 403 16.02 -11.03 -19.77
C GLN A 403 16.33 -9.55 -19.52
N LYS A 404 15.72 -8.63 -20.29
CA LYS A 404 15.86 -7.19 -20.07
C LYS A 404 14.94 -6.70 -18.95
N VAL A 405 15.40 -5.71 -18.21
CA VAL A 405 14.60 -5.01 -17.20
C VAL A 405 14.12 -3.69 -17.76
N ILE A 406 12.82 -3.47 -17.71
CA ILE A 406 12.16 -2.38 -18.42
C ILE A 406 11.43 -1.48 -17.43
N GLY A 407 11.70 -0.16 -17.50
CA GLY A 407 10.85 0.87 -16.91
C GLY A 407 9.61 1.05 -17.78
N TRP A 408 8.43 0.86 -17.19
CA TRP A 408 7.14 0.95 -17.87
C TRP A 408 6.35 2.14 -17.36
N PHE A 409 6.16 3.16 -18.18
CA PHE A 409 5.47 4.40 -17.88
C PHE A 409 4.35 4.63 -18.88
N GLN A 410 3.10 4.33 -18.47
CA GLN A 410 1.94 4.32 -19.37
C GLN A 410 0.69 4.87 -18.66
N GLY A 411 -0.21 5.52 -19.42
CA GLY A 411 -1.53 5.88 -18.96
C GLY A 411 -1.59 6.71 -17.67
N ARG A 412 -2.72 6.62 -16.97
CA ARG A 412 -2.92 7.25 -15.65
C ARG A 412 -2.17 6.52 -14.55
N MET A 413 -1.58 7.29 -13.63
CA MET A 413 -0.87 6.75 -12.48
C MET A 413 -1.84 6.09 -11.49
N GLU A 414 -1.38 5.06 -10.80
CA GLU A 414 -2.11 4.38 -9.74
C GLU A 414 -2.28 5.27 -8.49
N PHE A 415 -3.46 5.22 -7.87
CA PHE A 415 -3.72 5.76 -6.52
C PHE A 415 -3.55 4.67 -5.48
N GLY A 416 -2.60 4.84 -4.56
CA GLY A 416 -2.24 3.85 -3.55
C GLY A 416 -0.75 3.46 -3.57
N PRO A 417 -0.32 2.55 -2.68
CA PRO A 417 1.10 2.23 -2.48
C PRO A 417 1.66 1.23 -3.49
N ARG A 418 0.83 0.66 -4.39
CA ARG A 418 1.22 -0.40 -5.32
C ARG A 418 1.30 0.13 -6.75
N ALA A 419 2.32 -0.34 -7.49
CA ALA A 419 2.36 -0.18 -8.93
C ALA A 419 1.55 -1.33 -9.57
N LEU A 420 0.62 -0.98 -10.43
CA LEU A 420 -0.36 -1.90 -11.02
C LEU A 420 -0.27 -1.96 -12.56
N GLY A 421 0.87 -1.57 -13.13
CA GLY A 421 1.10 -1.61 -14.58
C GLY A 421 0.99 -0.26 -15.28
N SER A 422 1.12 0.86 -14.55
CA SER A 422 1.25 2.21 -15.14
C SER A 422 2.58 2.87 -14.80
N ARG A 423 3.06 2.70 -13.57
CA ARG A 423 4.37 3.19 -13.09
C ARG A 423 5.16 2.01 -12.52
N SER A 424 5.57 1.10 -13.40
CA SER A 424 6.11 -0.21 -13.04
C SER A 424 7.53 -0.42 -13.56
N ILE A 425 8.30 -1.26 -12.88
CA ILE A 425 9.48 -1.91 -13.43
C ILE A 425 9.10 -3.38 -13.64
N ILE A 426 9.29 -3.86 -14.86
CA ILE A 426 8.86 -5.19 -15.29
C ILE A 426 10.05 -6.04 -15.75
N GLY A 427 9.92 -7.37 -15.65
CA GLY A 427 10.94 -8.33 -16.04
C GLY A 427 10.42 -9.76 -16.09
N ASP A 428 11.27 -10.71 -16.51
CA ASP A 428 10.92 -12.11 -16.70
C ASP A 428 10.78 -12.85 -15.37
N ALA A 429 9.57 -13.35 -15.08
CA ALA A 429 9.27 -14.13 -13.88
C ALA A 429 9.94 -15.52 -13.88
N ARG A 430 10.31 -16.07 -15.06
CA ARG A 430 10.93 -17.38 -15.23
C ARG A 430 12.43 -17.37 -14.88
N SER A 431 13.04 -16.18 -14.84
CA SER A 431 14.49 -16.05 -14.64
C SER A 431 14.89 -16.24 -13.18
N PRO A 432 15.73 -17.24 -12.85
CA PRO A 432 16.20 -17.47 -11.48
C PRO A 432 17.08 -16.33 -10.93
N LYS A 433 17.71 -15.55 -11.82
CA LYS A 433 18.60 -14.44 -11.44
C LYS A 433 17.92 -13.09 -11.37
N MET A 434 16.69 -12.97 -11.90
CA MET A 434 16.03 -11.67 -12.04
C MET A 434 15.73 -11.04 -10.68
N GLN A 435 15.36 -11.83 -9.67
CA GLN A 435 15.13 -11.32 -8.31
C GLN A 435 16.39 -10.63 -7.74
N GLU A 436 17.55 -11.24 -7.87
CA GLU A 436 18.81 -10.68 -7.42
C GLU A 436 19.18 -9.41 -8.21
N ILE A 437 19.10 -9.48 -9.55
CA ILE A 437 19.40 -8.34 -10.43
C ILE A 437 18.55 -7.13 -10.05
N MET A 438 17.23 -7.32 -9.94
CA MET A 438 16.33 -6.21 -9.66
C MET A 438 16.46 -5.68 -8.23
N ASN A 439 16.71 -6.51 -7.22
CA ASN A 439 16.91 -6.04 -5.85
C ASN A 439 18.22 -5.27 -5.69
N LEU A 440 19.34 -5.81 -6.19
CA LEU A 440 20.68 -5.23 -5.95
C LEU A 440 21.03 -4.11 -6.91
N LYS A 441 20.72 -4.26 -8.21
CA LYS A 441 21.19 -3.34 -9.27
C LYS A 441 20.18 -2.26 -9.66
N ILE A 442 18.91 -2.40 -9.26
CA ILE A 442 17.85 -1.48 -9.63
C ILE A 442 17.19 -0.87 -8.39
N LYS A 443 16.73 -1.70 -7.45
CA LYS A 443 16.04 -1.21 -6.25
C LYS A 443 16.98 -0.78 -5.13
N PHE A 444 18.24 -1.20 -5.15
CA PHE A 444 19.26 -0.94 -4.11
C PHE A 444 18.73 -1.26 -2.70
N ARG A 445 18.15 -2.45 -2.55
CA ARG A 445 17.49 -2.88 -1.33
C ARG A 445 17.87 -4.31 -0.94
N GLU A 446 17.33 -4.73 0.20
CA GLU A 446 17.56 -6.06 0.78
C GLU A 446 17.09 -7.17 -0.19
N SER A 447 17.95 -8.16 -0.43
CA SER A 447 17.73 -9.25 -1.38
C SER A 447 16.57 -10.19 -1.00
N PHE A 448 16.24 -10.28 0.29
CA PHE A 448 15.16 -11.16 0.78
C PHE A 448 13.75 -10.75 0.33
N ARG A 449 13.57 -9.54 -0.18
CA ARG A 449 12.25 -9.02 -0.57
C ARG A 449 11.78 -9.66 -1.88
N PRO A 450 10.59 -10.30 -1.88
CA PRO A 450 10.03 -10.87 -3.09
C PRO A 450 9.55 -9.80 -4.06
N PHE A 451 9.38 -10.19 -5.33
CA PHE A 451 8.64 -9.41 -6.32
C PHE A 451 7.24 -9.97 -6.51
N ALA A 452 6.31 -9.10 -6.91
CA ALA A 452 4.95 -9.48 -7.21
C ALA A 452 4.79 -9.91 -8.66
N PRO A 453 4.00 -10.96 -8.96
CA PRO A 453 3.56 -11.26 -10.31
C PRO A 453 2.42 -10.35 -10.75
N SER A 454 2.44 -9.95 -12.04
CA SER A 454 1.25 -9.57 -12.79
C SER A 454 0.91 -10.70 -13.74
N VAL A 455 -0.31 -11.22 -13.67
CA VAL A 455 -0.79 -12.39 -14.42
C VAL A 455 -2.08 -12.04 -15.15
N LEU A 456 -2.31 -12.62 -16.33
CA LEU A 456 -3.59 -12.51 -17.03
C LEU A 456 -4.72 -13.02 -16.13
N LYS A 457 -5.80 -12.26 -16.00
CA LYS A 457 -6.94 -12.54 -15.11
C LYS A 457 -7.46 -13.97 -15.28
N GLU A 458 -7.69 -14.40 -16.52
CA GLU A 458 -8.22 -15.72 -16.88
C GLU A 458 -7.24 -16.88 -16.69
N ARG A 459 -5.94 -16.57 -16.48
CA ARG A 459 -4.88 -17.56 -16.31
C ARG A 459 -4.35 -17.65 -14.87
N VAL A 460 -4.96 -16.89 -13.94
CA VAL A 460 -4.47 -16.83 -12.55
C VAL A 460 -4.52 -18.18 -11.85
N SER A 461 -5.60 -18.95 -12.07
CA SER A 461 -5.77 -20.28 -11.47
C SER A 461 -4.87 -21.36 -12.06
N ASP A 462 -4.22 -21.12 -13.20
CA ASP A 462 -3.22 -22.05 -13.77
C ASP A 462 -1.91 -22.05 -12.97
N LEU A 463 -1.61 -20.92 -12.31
CA LEU A 463 -0.34 -20.70 -11.62
C LEU A 463 -0.44 -20.61 -10.10
N PHE A 464 -1.58 -20.17 -9.59
CA PHE A 464 -1.79 -19.87 -8.17
C PHE A 464 -3.05 -20.55 -7.62
N GLU A 465 -3.03 -20.90 -6.34
CA GLU A 465 -4.18 -21.48 -5.63
C GLU A 465 -5.18 -20.38 -5.25
N ILE A 466 -5.72 -19.69 -6.26
CA ILE A 466 -6.75 -18.66 -6.16
C ILE A 466 -7.69 -18.75 -7.37
N ASP A 467 -8.99 -18.60 -7.12
CA ASP A 467 -10.07 -18.77 -8.10
C ASP A 467 -10.78 -17.45 -8.47
N ARG A 468 -10.20 -16.32 -8.07
CA ARG A 468 -10.80 -14.98 -8.23
C ARG A 468 -9.79 -13.91 -8.56
N GLU A 469 -10.33 -12.72 -8.83
CA GLU A 469 -9.51 -11.55 -9.16
C GLU A 469 -8.76 -10.99 -7.95
N SER A 470 -7.57 -10.48 -8.21
CA SER A 470 -6.73 -9.73 -7.26
C SER A 470 -6.11 -8.52 -7.98
N PRO A 471 -6.91 -7.53 -8.41
CA PRO A 471 -6.41 -6.46 -9.29
C PRO A 471 -5.42 -5.53 -8.58
N TYR A 472 -5.45 -5.45 -7.24
CA TYR A 472 -4.77 -4.43 -6.44
C TYR A 472 -3.53 -4.91 -5.67
N MET A 473 -3.02 -6.12 -5.94
CA MET A 473 -1.85 -6.68 -5.21
C MET A 473 -2.04 -6.75 -3.68
N LEU A 474 -3.23 -7.03 -3.19
CA LEU A 474 -3.56 -7.07 -1.76
C LEU A 474 -3.90 -8.47 -1.26
N LEU A 475 -3.71 -9.49 -2.09
CA LEU A 475 -3.89 -10.90 -1.75
C LEU A 475 -2.61 -11.69 -1.99
N VAL A 476 -2.28 -12.56 -1.04
CA VAL A 476 -1.25 -13.58 -1.18
C VAL A 476 -1.90 -14.95 -1.30
N ALA A 477 -1.50 -15.72 -2.31
CA ALA A 477 -1.91 -17.10 -2.46
C ALA A 477 -0.70 -18.00 -2.76
N PRO A 478 -0.79 -19.32 -2.48
CA PRO A 478 0.25 -20.27 -2.83
C PRO A 478 0.39 -20.42 -4.35
N VAL A 479 1.60 -20.66 -4.81
CA VAL A 479 1.88 -21.12 -6.17
C VAL A 479 1.40 -22.56 -6.27
N ARG A 480 0.77 -22.95 -7.39
CA ARG A 480 0.25 -24.31 -7.60
C ARG A 480 1.32 -25.37 -7.52
N LYS A 481 0.96 -26.53 -6.99
CA LYS A 481 1.89 -27.66 -6.78
C LYS A 481 2.50 -28.14 -8.09
N GLU A 482 1.73 -28.12 -9.18
CA GLU A 482 2.09 -28.59 -10.51
C GLU A 482 3.26 -27.84 -11.15
N ILE A 483 3.45 -26.60 -10.75
CA ILE A 483 4.56 -25.76 -11.23
C ILE A 483 5.68 -25.59 -10.20
N ARG A 484 5.56 -26.20 -9.01
CA ARG A 484 6.65 -26.23 -8.02
C ARG A 484 7.72 -27.22 -8.44
N ARG A 485 8.96 -26.87 -8.13
CA ARG A 485 10.10 -27.77 -8.28
C ARG A 485 10.29 -28.56 -6.99
N GLU A 486 10.54 -29.85 -7.11
CA GLU A 486 11.00 -30.66 -5.98
C GLU A 486 12.39 -30.19 -5.53
N MET A 487 12.52 -29.95 -4.22
CA MET A 487 13.77 -29.54 -3.63
C MET A 487 14.62 -30.76 -3.24
N SER A 488 15.91 -30.70 -3.49
CA SER A 488 16.85 -31.69 -3.02
C SER A 488 16.91 -31.74 -1.48
N GLU A 489 17.41 -32.85 -0.92
CA GLU A 489 17.59 -32.95 0.55
C GLU A 489 18.51 -31.85 1.09
N GLN A 490 19.53 -31.44 0.33
CA GLN A 490 20.42 -30.35 0.74
C GLN A 490 19.69 -29.00 0.78
N GLU A 491 18.87 -28.70 -0.22
CA GLU A 491 18.07 -27.48 -0.30
C GLU A 491 17.02 -27.44 0.84
N ASN A 492 16.41 -28.58 1.16
CA ASN A 492 15.44 -28.69 2.25
C ASN A 492 16.05 -28.43 3.64
N ARG A 493 17.34 -28.74 3.81
CA ARG A 493 18.09 -28.47 5.07
C ARG A 493 18.51 -27.02 5.23
N LEU A 494 18.37 -26.19 4.21
CA LEU A 494 18.66 -24.76 4.31
C LEU A 494 17.69 -24.08 5.27
N PHE A 495 18.18 -23.07 5.99
CA PHE A 495 17.41 -22.36 6.99
C PHE A 495 17.62 -20.84 6.86
N GLY A 496 16.58 -20.07 7.24
CA GLY A 496 16.62 -18.62 7.22
C GLY A 496 16.96 -18.05 5.84
N ILE A 497 17.82 -17.05 5.80
CA ILE A 497 18.19 -16.32 4.57
C ILE A 497 18.90 -17.20 3.53
N ASN A 498 19.48 -18.34 3.94
CA ASN A 498 20.15 -19.26 3.00
C ASN A 498 19.17 -19.92 2.00
N LYS A 499 17.86 -19.88 2.30
CA LYS A 499 16.81 -20.33 1.38
C LYS A 499 16.62 -19.41 0.16
N LEU A 500 17.14 -18.17 0.20
CA LEU A 500 16.80 -17.13 -0.77
C LEU A 500 17.03 -17.54 -2.22
N ASN A 501 18.19 -18.13 -2.52
CA ASN A 501 18.61 -18.41 -3.90
C ASN A 501 18.18 -19.78 -4.42
N VAL A 502 17.30 -20.49 -3.72
CA VAL A 502 16.78 -21.78 -4.16
C VAL A 502 15.66 -21.57 -5.17
N VAL A 503 15.77 -22.18 -6.34
CA VAL A 503 14.71 -22.21 -7.36
C VAL A 503 13.59 -23.16 -6.91
N ARG A 504 12.35 -22.64 -6.77
CA ARG A 504 11.21 -23.38 -6.18
C ARG A 504 10.08 -23.68 -7.13
N SER A 505 10.04 -23.00 -8.27
CA SER A 505 8.97 -23.15 -9.25
C SER A 505 9.45 -22.79 -10.65
N SER A 506 8.58 -22.94 -11.65
CA SER A 506 8.82 -22.46 -13.02
C SER A 506 8.83 -20.92 -13.14
N ILE A 507 8.37 -20.21 -12.11
CA ILE A 507 8.35 -18.73 -12.01
C ILE A 507 9.10 -18.25 -10.76
N PRO A 508 10.41 -18.57 -10.64
CA PRO A 508 11.16 -18.41 -9.39
C PRO A 508 11.30 -16.98 -8.92
N ALA A 509 11.32 -16.01 -9.84
CA ALA A 509 11.53 -14.61 -9.47
C ALA A 509 10.32 -13.98 -8.74
N VAL A 510 9.15 -14.60 -8.80
CA VAL A 510 7.91 -14.15 -8.13
C VAL A 510 7.39 -15.15 -7.09
N THR A 511 8.11 -16.27 -6.88
CA THR A 511 7.77 -17.28 -5.86
C THR A 511 8.59 -17.05 -4.60
N HIS A 512 7.92 -16.71 -3.50
CA HIS A 512 8.59 -16.54 -2.21
C HIS A 512 9.05 -17.87 -1.62
N ILE A 513 9.86 -17.82 -0.54
CA ILE A 513 10.47 -19.04 0.04
C ILE A 513 9.48 -20.02 0.67
N ASP A 514 8.27 -19.58 0.97
CA ASP A 514 7.13 -20.37 1.46
C ASP A 514 6.15 -20.80 0.35
N TYR A 515 6.57 -20.69 -0.91
CA TYR A 515 5.75 -20.94 -2.11
C TYR A 515 4.56 -19.98 -2.27
N SER A 516 4.56 -18.84 -1.61
CA SER A 516 3.53 -17.83 -1.77
C SER A 516 3.90 -16.78 -2.82
N ALA A 517 2.89 -16.07 -3.33
CA ALA A 517 3.06 -14.90 -4.18
C ALA A 517 1.99 -13.86 -3.87
N ARG A 518 2.34 -12.56 -3.95
CA ARG A 518 1.39 -11.44 -3.85
C ARG A 518 0.91 -11.07 -5.25
N ILE A 519 -0.29 -11.48 -5.59
CA ILE A 519 -0.79 -11.56 -6.95
C ILE A 519 -1.45 -10.27 -7.40
N GLN A 520 -1.17 -9.85 -8.64
CA GLN A 520 -1.98 -8.93 -9.41
C GLN A 520 -2.58 -9.67 -10.61
N THR A 521 -3.91 -9.71 -10.70
CA THR A 521 -4.61 -10.05 -11.94
C THR A 521 -4.74 -8.81 -12.82
N VAL A 522 -4.47 -8.97 -14.12
CA VAL A 522 -4.55 -7.89 -15.11
C VAL A 522 -5.76 -8.13 -16.00
N ASP A 523 -6.67 -7.15 -16.01
CA ASP A 523 -7.87 -7.15 -16.83
C ASP A 523 -7.68 -6.24 -18.05
N LYS A 524 -8.07 -6.71 -19.22
CA LYS A 524 -8.01 -5.97 -20.50
C LYS A 524 -8.86 -4.71 -20.51
N GLU A 525 -9.89 -4.64 -19.67
CA GLU A 525 -10.80 -3.49 -19.61
C GLU A 525 -10.14 -2.29 -18.91
N TYR A 526 -9.42 -2.54 -17.81
CA TYR A 526 -8.80 -1.45 -17.03
C TYR A 526 -7.41 -1.04 -17.54
N ASN A 527 -6.63 -1.99 -18.08
CA ASN A 527 -5.29 -1.69 -18.60
C ASN A 527 -4.99 -2.50 -19.89
N PRO A 528 -5.60 -2.12 -21.03
CA PRO A 528 -5.55 -2.91 -22.26
C PRO A 528 -4.14 -3.07 -22.83
N LEU A 529 -3.29 -2.06 -22.74
CA LEU A 529 -1.92 -2.13 -23.28
C LEU A 529 -1.04 -3.07 -22.46
N TYR A 530 -1.14 -2.99 -21.13
CA TYR A 530 -0.41 -3.87 -20.21
C TYR A 530 -0.89 -5.32 -20.30
N TYR A 531 -2.21 -5.52 -20.42
CA TYR A 531 -2.80 -6.83 -20.66
C TYR A 531 -2.27 -7.44 -21.98
N LYS A 532 -2.36 -6.71 -23.09
CA LYS A 532 -1.86 -7.15 -24.40
C LYS A 532 -0.37 -7.54 -24.37
N MET A 533 0.44 -6.81 -23.63
CA MET A 533 1.87 -7.11 -23.52
C MET A 533 2.09 -8.47 -22.81
N ILE A 534 1.35 -8.75 -21.72
CA ILE A 534 1.43 -10.05 -21.04
C ILE A 534 0.84 -11.16 -21.90
N GLU A 535 -0.25 -10.88 -22.63
CA GLU A 535 -0.86 -11.81 -23.60
C GLU A 535 0.13 -12.19 -24.69
N LYS A 536 0.87 -11.23 -25.28
CA LYS A 536 1.94 -11.51 -26.25
C LYS A 536 3.08 -12.31 -25.66
N PHE A 537 3.42 -12.06 -24.41
CA PHE A 537 4.42 -12.84 -23.71
C PHE A 537 3.98 -14.30 -23.51
N ASP A 538 2.69 -14.51 -23.19
CA ASP A 538 2.11 -15.87 -23.10
C ASP A 538 2.06 -16.57 -24.46
N GLU A 539 1.52 -15.91 -25.49
CA GLU A 539 1.41 -16.45 -26.86
C GLU A 539 2.77 -16.92 -27.43
N LYS A 540 3.82 -16.11 -27.24
CA LYS A 540 5.15 -16.38 -27.83
C LYS A 540 6.02 -17.29 -26.98
N TYR A 541 5.89 -17.21 -25.65
CA TYR A 541 6.85 -17.83 -24.71
C TYR A 541 6.19 -18.75 -23.68
N GLY A 542 4.87 -18.95 -23.75
CA GLY A 542 4.11 -19.88 -22.90
C GLY A 542 4.09 -19.49 -21.42
N CYS A 543 4.11 -18.19 -21.12
CA CYS A 543 4.12 -17.71 -19.74
C CYS A 543 3.19 -16.51 -19.55
N PRO A 544 2.02 -16.68 -18.91
CA PRO A 544 1.03 -15.62 -18.72
C PRO A 544 1.36 -14.68 -17.55
N VAL A 545 2.60 -14.66 -17.07
CA VAL A 545 3.02 -13.90 -15.88
C VAL A 545 4.36 -13.23 -16.05
N ILE A 546 4.46 -11.99 -15.55
CA ILE A 546 5.69 -11.21 -15.49
C ILE A 546 5.92 -10.66 -14.08
N ILE A 547 7.15 -10.22 -13.79
CA ILE A 547 7.45 -9.44 -12.59
C ILE A 547 6.83 -8.05 -12.73
N ASN A 548 6.20 -7.57 -11.65
CA ASN A 548 5.79 -6.17 -11.48
C ASN A 548 6.29 -5.61 -10.14
N THR A 549 7.01 -4.51 -10.19
CA THR A 549 7.39 -3.75 -8.99
C THR A 549 7.28 -2.25 -9.26
N SER A 550 7.12 -1.44 -8.21
CA SER A 550 6.99 0.01 -8.31
C SER A 550 8.17 0.65 -9.05
N PHE A 551 7.90 1.65 -9.88
CA PHE A 551 8.94 2.39 -10.60
C PHE A 551 9.56 3.45 -9.69
N ASN A 552 10.53 3.06 -8.90
CA ASN A 552 11.31 3.90 -7.99
C ASN A 552 12.55 3.14 -7.52
N VAL A 553 13.47 3.83 -6.86
CA VAL A 553 14.50 3.23 -6.04
C VAL A 553 14.10 3.20 -4.57
N ARG A 554 14.93 2.61 -3.70
CA ARG A 554 14.68 2.60 -2.25
C ARG A 554 14.62 4.03 -1.69
N GLY A 555 13.62 4.30 -0.85
CA GLY A 555 13.39 5.62 -0.24
C GLY A 555 12.71 6.65 -1.14
N GLU A 556 12.63 6.41 -2.44
CA GLU A 556 11.97 7.28 -3.41
C GLU A 556 10.47 6.98 -3.50
N PRO A 557 9.57 8.00 -3.60
CA PRO A 557 8.20 7.80 -4.05
C PRO A 557 8.15 7.21 -5.47
N ILE A 558 7.08 6.50 -5.83
CA ILE A 558 6.88 6.04 -7.22
C ILE A 558 6.97 7.25 -8.15
N VAL A 559 7.65 7.10 -9.30
CA VAL A 559 7.78 8.16 -10.30
C VAL A 559 6.41 8.67 -10.75
N CYS A 560 6.27 9.98 -10.90
CA CYS A 560 5.02 10.61 -11.30
C CYS A 560 5.08 11.10 -12.75
N THR A 561 6.15 11.81 -13.10
CA THR A 561 6.32 12.50 -14.37
C THR A 561 7.29 11.77 -15.31
N PRO A 562 7.31 12.10 -16.61
CA PRO A 562 8.35 11.62 -17.54
C PRO A 562 9.78 11.96 -17.07
N GLU A 563 9.96 13.14 -16.46
CA GLU A 563 11.22 13.60 -15.90
C GLU A 563 11.70 12.69 -14.76
N ASP A 564 10.80 12.38 -13.80
CA ASP A 564 11.09 11.44 -12.70
C ASP A 564 11.48 10.07 -13.26
N SER A 565 10.74 9.60 -14.27
CA SER A 565 10.92 8.27 -14.87
C SER A 565 12.27 8.16 -15.56
N TYR A 566 12.62 9.16 -16.38
CA TYR A 566 13.92 9.20 -17.04
C TYR A 566 15.06 9.30 -16.04
N LEU A 567 14.93 10.13 -15.01
CA LEU A 567 15.93 10.28 -13.97
C LEU A 567 16.14 8.99 -13.18
N CYS A 568 15.06 8.31 -12.76
CA CYS A 568 15.12 7.02 -12.08
C CYS A 568 15.72 5.94 -13.01
N PHE A 569 15.33 5.91 -14.29
CA PHE A 569 15.93 5.04 -15.29
C PHE A 569 17.43 5.27 -15.38
N MET A 570 17.88 6.51 -15.52
CA MET A 570 19.30 6.83 -15.67
C MET A 570 20.15 6.50 -14.45
N ARG A 571 19.57 6.54 -13.24
CA ARG A 571 20.23 6.22 -11.97
C ARG A 571 20.34 4.72 -11.67
N THR A 572 19.67 3.88 -12.44
CA THR A 572 19.57 2.43 -12.21
C THR A 572 20.13 1.64 -13.39
N ASN A 573 20.26 0.33 -13.23
CA ASN A 573 20.71 -0.57 -14.29
C ASN A 573 19.54 -1.20 -15.07
N MET A 574 18.43 -0.47 -15.24
CA MET A 574 17.40 -0.86 -16.22
C MET A 574 17.96 -0.80 -17.64
N ASP A 575 17.56 -1.74 -18.51
CA ASP A 575 18.03 -1.81 -19.88
C ASP A 575 17.26 -0.85 -20.80
N TYR A 576 15.95 -0.77 -20.62
CA TYR A 576 15.03 0.04 -21.42
C TYR A 576 14.06 0.83 -20.54
N LEU A 577 13.59 1.96 -21.08
CA LEU A 577 12.46 2.71 -20.56
C LEU A 577 11.47 2.93 -21.71
N ILE A 578 10.19 2.59 -21.50
CA ILE A 578 9.12 2.96 -22.40
C ILE A 578 8.19 3.97 -21.74
N MET A 579 8.03 5.13 -22.38
CA MET A 579 7.11 6.21 -21.96
C MET A 579 6.16 6.53 -23.11
N GLY A 580 4.86 6.22 -22.97
CA GLY A 580 3.94 6.26 -24.11
C GLY A 580 4.52 5.45 -25.28
N ASN A 581 4.68 6.06 -26.43
CA ASN A 581 5.18 5.44 -27.67
C ASN A 581 6.71 5.57 -27.84
N PHE A 582 7.44 6.00 -26.81
CA PHE A 582 8.88 6.28 -26.90
C PHE A 582 9.69 5.25 -26.14
N LEU A 583 10.41 4.39 -26.87
CA LEU A 583 11.34 3.39 -26.33
C LEU A 583 12.76 3.98 -26.25
N ILE A 584 13.31 3.98 -25.05
CA ILE A 584 14.62 4.56 -24.73
C ILE A 584 15.55 3.44 -24.31
N GLU A 585 16.64 3.24 -25.05
CA GLU A 585 17.66 2.24 -24.70
C GLU A 585 18.76 2.89 -23.83
N LYS A 586 19.14 2.20 -22.74
CA LYS A 586 20.13 2.71 -21.79
C LYS A 586 21.48 2.98 -22.41
N LYS A 587 21.91 2.11 -23.32
CA LYS A 587 23.24 2.19 -23.94
C LYS A 587 23.42 3.40 -24.85
N GLU A 588 22.32 3.94 -25.36
CA GLU A 588 22.32 5.12 -26.23
C GLU A 588 22.34 6.43 -25.45
N GLN A 589 22.13 6.37 -24.11
CA GLN A 589 22.03 7.54 -23.27
C GLN A 589 23.40 8.05 -22.82
N LYS A 590 23.54 9.38 -22.77
CA LYS A 590 24.72 10.00 -22.14
C LYS A 590 24.67 9.74 -20.64
N PRO A 591 25.78 9.32 -20.01
CA PRO A 591 25.84 9.17 -18.56
C PRO A 591 25.45 10.49 -17.87
N LEU A 592 24.77 10.38 -16.72
CA LEU A 592 24.56 11.54 -15.85
C LEU A 592 25.90 12.04 -15.34
N ASP A 593 26.03 13.36 -15.21
CA ASP A 593 27.21 13.97 -14.58
C ASP A 593 27.47 13.35 -13.21
N LYS A 594 28.72 13.02 -12.92
CA LYS A 594 29.14 12.20 -11.76
C LYS A 594 28.89 12.85 -10.39
N ASP A 595 28.29 14.01 -10.33
CA ASP A 595 28.38 14.90 -9.17
C ASP A 595 27.24 14.81 -8.15
N ILE A 596 26.44 13.74 -8.14
CA ILE A 596 25.39 13.64 -7.13
C ILE A 596 25.38 12.24 -6.55
N ASP A 597 25.77 12.12 -5.28
CA ASP A 597 25.42 10.99 -4.43
C ASP A 597 23.90 11.03 -4.20
N TRP A 598 23.15 10.71 -5.27
CA TRP A 598 21.69 10.80 -5.31
C TRP A 598 21.02 9.81 -4.35
N LEU A 599 21.72 8.71 -3.95
CA LEU A 599 21.26 7.77 -2.95
C LEU A 599 21.06 8.46 -1.59
N ARG A 600 21.84 9.51 -1.29
CA ARG A 600 21.67 10.29 -0.06
C ARG A 600 20.54 11.31 -0.11
N LYS A 601 19.94 11.57 -1.29
CA LYS A 601 18.80 12.48 -1.41
C LYS A 601 17.51 11.90 -0.83
N PHE A 602 17.40 10.59 -0.75
CA PHE A 602 16.23 9.90 -0.22
C PHE A 602 16.56 9.32 1.15
N GLU A 603 15.72 9.63 2.13
CA GLU A 603 15.82 8.98 3.44
C GLU A 603 15.60 7.48 3.28
N LEU A 604 16.50 6.68 3.87
CA LEU A 604 16.31 5.23 3.89
C LEU A 604 15.11 4.87 4.76
N ASP A 605 14.24 4.04 4.19
CA ASP A 605 13.03 3.52 4.83
C ASP A 605 13.28 2.19 5.55
#